data_ce4f705b5b104f51eac92062b6d53589
#
_entry.id   ce4f705b5b104f51eac92062b6d53589
#
_cell.length_a   1.000
_cell.length_b   1.000
_cell.length_c   1.000
_cell.angle_alpha   90.00
_cell.angle_beta   90.00
_cell.angle_gamma   90.00
#
_symmetry.space_group_name_H-M   'P 1'
#
loop_
_entity.id
_entity.type
_entity.pdbx_description
1 polymer ?
#
loop_
_entity_poly.entity_id
_entity_poly.type
_entity_poly.pdbx_seq_one_letter_code
_entity_poly.pdbx_strand_id
1 'polypeptide(L)'
;MIEFQNVHKTYRVAGRDIPALHPTNLSVEDGQVFGLIGHSGAGKSTLLRLINRLEAPSGGKIIVDGEDVTAFNANDLRRFRQQVGMIFQHFNLLASKTVADNVALPLTLAGELSRKEIDARVSELLARVGLSEHAKKYPAQLSGGQKQRVGIARALATKPKILLCDEATSALDPQTTASVLQLLAEINRELKLTIVLITHEMDVIRRVCDRVAVMDAGKIVEEGPVADVFLHPQHPTTKRFVQEDEQIDENEQRDDFAHVPGRIVRLTFQGDSTYAPLLGTVARETGVDYSILAGRIDRIKDTPYGQLTLAVTGGDMEAAFARFTAADVHMEVLR
;
A
#
# COMPACT_ATOMS: atom_id res chain seq x y z
N MET A 1 1.04 -3.98 -17.26
CA MET A 1 0.87 -5.12 -16.32
C MET A 1 2.25 -5.65 -15.90
N ILE A 2 2.43 -6.01 -14.62
CA ILE A 2 3.68 -6.60 -14.11
C ILE A 2 3.37 -8.02 -13.63
N GLU A 3 4.13 -9.00 -14.13
CA GLU A 3 3.97 -10.40 -13.74
C GLU A 3 5.28 -11.01 -13.27
N PHE A 4 5.24 -11.68 -12.14
CA PHE A 4 6.31 -12.52 -11.62
C PHE A 4 5.94 -13.99 -11.92
N GLN A 5 6.81 -14.68 -12.62
CA GLN A 5 6.65 -16.08 -12.96
C GLN A 5 7.75 -16.90 -12.29
N ASN A 6 7.43 -17.52 -11.15
CA ASN A 6 8.32 -18.35 -10.35
C ASN A 6 9.65 -17.64 -9.99
N VAL A 7 9.57 -16.34 -9.69
CA VAL A 7 10.75 -15.51 -9.43
C VAL A 7 11.28 -15.77 -8.02
N HIS A 8 12.59 -15.97 -7.91
CA HIS A 8 13.25 -16.10 -6.63
C HIS A 8 14.58 -15.34 -6.59
N LYS A 9 15.02 -15.02 -5.37
CA LYS A 9 16.30 -14.33 -5.14
C LYS A 9 17.02 -14.91 -3.94
N THR A 10 18.24 -15.34 -4.17
CA THR A 10 19.18 -15.78 -3.14
C THR A 10 20.41 -14.90 -3.18
N TYR A 11 20.83 -14.35 -2.05
CA TYR A 11 22.08 -13.62 -1.91
C TYR A 11 23.17 -14.56 -1.37
N ARG A 12 24.39 -14.39 -1.83
CA ARG A 12 25.54 -15.09 -1.30
C ARG A 12 26.34 -14.15 -0.40
N VAL A 13 26.27 -14.38 0.90
CA VAL A 13 26.91 -13.55 1.93
C VAL A 13 27.88 -14.41 2.73
N ALA A 14 29.16 -14.03 2.73
CA ALA A 14 30.22 -14.77 3.45
C ALA A 14 30.23 -16.30 3.14
N GLY A 15 29.98 -16.66 1.88
CA GLY A 15 29.96 -18.05 1.42
C GLY A 15 28.67 -18.84 1.75
N ARG A 16 27.67 -18.21 2.38
CA ARG A 16 26.36 -18.81 2.69
C ARG A 16 25.31 -18.27 1.76
N ASP A 17 24.41 -19.12 1.30
CA ASP A 17 23.26 -18.75 0.50
C ASP A 17 22.09 -18.35 1.43
N ILE A 18 21.64 -17.11 1.28
CA ILE A 18 20.52 -16.52 2.05
C ILE A 18 19.38 -16.27 1.09
N PRO A 19 18.28 -17.05 1.14
CA PRO A 19 17.12 -16.80 0.32
C PRO A 19 16.39 -15.54 0.83
N ALA A 20 16.27 -14.52 -0.02
CA ALA A 20 15.58 -13.28 0.28
C ALA A 20 14.18 -13.25 -0.34
N LEU A 21 13.96 -14.03 -1.40
CA LEU A 21 12.66 -14.24 -2.02
C LEU A 21 12.58 -15.70 -2.47
N HIS A 22 11.60 -16.42 -1.95
CA HIS A 22 11.26 -17.77 -2.41
C HIS A 22 10.53 -17.70 -3.76
N PRO A 23 10.42 -18.84 -4.50
CA PRO A 23 9.68 -18.87 -5.75
C PRO A 23 8.29 -18.23 -5.62
N THR A 24 8.11 -17.11 -6.31
CA THR A 24 6.95 -16.22 -6.16
C THR A 24 6.29 -16.00 -7.51
N ASN A 25 4.96 -16.11 -7.53
CA ASN A 25 4.11 -15.66 -8.60
C ASN A 25 3.31 -14.47 -8.09
N LEU A 26 3.21 -13.40 -8.88
CA LEU A 26 2.50 -12.18 -8.52
C LEU A 26 2.07 -11.47 -9.79
N SER A 27 0.89 -10.86 -9.77
CA SER A 27 0.41 -10.03 -10.88
C SER A 27 -0.05 -8.68 -10.35
N VAL A 28 0.41 -7.60 -11.00
CA VAL A 28 -0.04 -6.23 -10.74
C VAL A 28 -0.61 -5.67 -12.03
N GLU A 29 -1.86 -5.25 -11.99
CA GLU A 29 -2.57 -4.76 -13.17
C GLU A 29 -2.24 -3.30 -13.50
N ASP A 30 -2.48 -2.92 -14.76
CA ASP A 30 -2.23 -1.55 -15.20
C ASP A 30 -3.12 -0.53 -14.48
N GLY A 31 -2.51 0.58 -14.10
CA GLY A 31 -3.19 1.67 -13.39
C GLY A 31 -3.53 1.38 -11.94
N GLN A 32 -3.21 0.20 -11.43
CA GLN A 32 -3.47 -0.23 -10.06
C GLN A 32 -2.45 0.36 -9.09
N VAL A 33 -2.89 0.67 -7.88
CA VAL A 33 -2.01 0.91 -6.72
C VAL A 33 -1.91 -0.38 -5.92
N PHE A 34 -0.75 -1.01 -5.96
CA PHE A 34 -0.47 -2.29 -5.30
C PHE A 34 0.44 -2.10 -4.11
N GLY A 35 0.00 -2.56 -2.95
CA GLY A 35 0.74 -2.49 -1.69
C GLY A 35 1.52 -3.77 -1.40
N LEU A 36 2.73 -3.63 -0.84
CA LEU A 36 3.52 -4.73 -0.28
C LEU A 36 3.75 -4.43 1.20
N ILE A 37 3.24 -5.27 2.08
CA ILE A 37 3.42 -5.16 3.53
C ILE A 37 4.16 -6.38 4.08
N GLY A 38 4.76 -6.22 5.24
CA GLY A 38 5.51 -7.29 5.91
C GLY A 38 6.52 -6.72 6.88
N HIS A 39 6.99 -7.53 7.83
CA HIS A 39 8.04 -7.11 8.77
C HIS A 39 9.36 -6.76 8.07
N SER A 40 10.26 -6.10 8.80
CA SER A 40 11.61 -5.85 8.30
C SER A 40 12.28 -7.19 7.94
N GLY A 41 12.96 -7.24 6.79
CA GLY A 41 13.58 -8.46 6.30
C GLY A 41 12.66 -9.44 5.57
N ALA A 42 11.35 -9.17 5.44
CA ALA A 42 10.41 -10.06 4.74
C ALA A 42 10.65 -10.17 3.21
N GLY A 43 11.58 -9.38 2.62
CA GLY A 43 11.91 -9.44 1.20
C GLY A 43 11.26 -8.37 0.33
N LYS A 44 10.49 -7.44 0.90
CA LYS A 44 9.74 -6.38 0.17
C LYS A 44 10.60 -5.55 -0.77
N SER A 45 11.66 -4.92 -0.25
CA SER A 45 12.57 -4.09 -1.07
C SER A 45 13.32 -4.90 -2.11
N THR A 46 13.61 -6.19 -1.82
CA THR A 46 14.16 -7.12 -2.82
C THR A 46 13.17 -7.29 -3.97
N LEU A 47 11.91 -7.63 -3.67
CA LEU A 47 10.86 -7.81 -4.69
C LEU A 47 10.70 -6.53 -5.53
N LEU A 48 10.62 -5.36 -4.89
CA LEU A 48 10.50 -4.08 -5.60
C LEU A 48 11.69 -3.82 -6.54
N ARG A 49 12.92 -4.07 -6.08
CA ARG A 49 14.15 -3.85 -6.86
C ARG A 49 14.33 -4.85 -8.00
N LEU A 50 13.66 -5.98 -7.95
CA LEU A 50 13.59 -6.92 -9.06
C LEU A 50 12.77 -6.37 -10.22
N ILE A 51 11.69 -5.61 -9.97
CA ILE A 51 10.83 -5.04 -11.03
C ILE A 51 11.63 -4.16 -11.99
N ASN A 52 12.45 -3.24 -11.45
CA ASN A 52 13.27 -2.33 -12.27
C ASN A 52 14.68 -2.87 -12.55
N ARG A 53 14.94 -4.15 -12.22
CA ARG A 53 16.24 -4.80 -12.39
C ARG A 53 17.41 -4.05 -11.74
N LEU A 54 17.17 -3.34 -10.63
CA LEU A 54 18.25 -2.91 -9.73
C LEU A 54 18.91 -4.13 -9.08
N GLU A 55 18.11 -5.17 -8.84
CA GLU A 55 18.58 -6.51 -8.49
C GLU A 55 18.23 -7.50 -9.60
N ALA A 56 19.13 -8.42 -9.92
CA ALA A 56 18.83 -9.51 -10.83
C ALA A 56 18.19 -10.68 -10.06
N PRO A 57 17.13 -11.32 -10.55
CA PRO A 57 16.59 -12.53 -9.93
C PRO A 57 17.64 -13.68 -10.03
N SER A 58 17.56 -14.62 -9.11
CA SER A 58 18.34 -15.86 -9.18
C SER A 58 17.73 -16.88 -10.13
N GLY A 59 16.41 -16.74 -10.39
CA GLY A 59 15.68 -17.50 -11.39
C GLY A 59 14.24 -17.02 -11.52
N GLY A 60 13.48 -17.60 -12.43
CA GLY A 60 12.15 -17.16 -12.84
C GLY A 60 12.20 -16.02 -13.85
N LYS A 61 11.03 -15.47 -14.19
CA LYS A 61 10.87 -14.39 -15.17
C LYS A 61 10.04 -13.26 -14.62
N ILE A 62 10.36 -12.04 -15.01
CA ILE A 62 9.55 -10.85 -14.73
C ILE A 62 9.11 -10.30 -16.08
N ILE A 63 7.81 -10.29 -16.30
CA ILE A 63 7.20 -9.78 -17.52
C ILE A 63 6.58 -8.41 -17.19
N VAL A 64 6.92 -7.40 -17.99
CA VAL A 64 6.33 -6.06 -17.88
C VAL A 64 5.82 -5.66 -19.25
N ASP A 65 4.54 -5.33 -19.35
CA ASP A 65 3.87 -5.00 -20.60
C ASP A 65 4.09 -6.07 -21.71
N GLY A 66 4.18 -7.35 -21.31
CA GLY A 66 4.40 -8.48 -22.21
C GLY A 66 5.87 -8.77 -22.56
N GLU A 67 6.82 -7.94 -22.10
CA GLU A 67 8.25 -8.14 -22.35
C GLU A 67 8.97 -8.76 -21.14
N ASP A 68 9.80 -9.78 -21.39
CA ASP A 68 10.62 -10.41 -20.35
C ASP A 68 11.83 -9.50 -19.99
N VAL A 69 11.65 -8.69 -18.95
CA VAL A 69 12.70 -7.75 -18.49
C VAL A 69 13.91 -8.48 -17.90
N THR A 70 13.80 -9.75 -17.55
CA THR A 70 14.94 -10.54 -17.05
C THR A 70 15.96 -10.85 -18.14
N ALA A 71 15.51 -10.87 -19.41
CA ALA A 71 16.36 -11.14 -20.58
C ALA A 71 16.96 -9.86 -21.20
N PHE A 72 16.61 -8.66 -20.72
CA PHE A 72 17.09 -7.40 -21.30
C PHE A 72 18.59 -7.24 -21.23
N ASN A 73 19.18 -6.82 -22.34
CA ASN A 73 20.57 -6.33 -22.39
C ASN A 73 20.68 -4.92 -21.75
N ALA A 74 21.89 -4.40 -21.64
CA ALA A 74 22.17 -3.11 -20.98
C ALA A 74 21.41 -1.92 -21.63
N ASN A 75 21.24 -1.90 -22.95
CA ASN A 75 20.56 -0.84 -23.66
C ASN A 75 19.04 -0.93 -23.49
N ASP A 76 18.48 -2.13 -23.58
CA ASP A 76 17.06 -2.36 -23.34
C ASP A 76 16.69 -2.03 -21.90
N LEU A 77 17.53 -2.45 -20.94
CA LEU A 77 17.36 -2.14 -19.52
C LEU A 77 17.40 -0.62 -19.24
N ARG A 78 18.27 0.11 -19.94
CA ARG A 78 18.32 1.57 -19.81
C ARG A 78 17.03 2.22 -20.30
N ARG A 79 16.51 1.79 -21.46
CA ARG A 79 15.22 2.26 -22.00
C ARG A 79 14.05 1.90 -21.10
N PHE A 80 14.02 0.66 -20.60
CA PHE A 80 13.00 0.21 -19.67
C PHE A 80 12.98 1.05 -18.40
N ARG A 81 14.15 1.35 -17.81
CA ARG A 81 14.22 2.17 -16.58
C ARG A 81 13.76 3.61 -16.78
N GLN A 82 13.71 4.14 -17.97
CA GLN A 82 13.08 5.45 -18.25
C GLN A 82 11.56 5.39 -18.09
N GLN A 83 10.95 4.22 -18.26
CA GLN A 83 9.52 3.99 -18.08
C GLN A 83 9.14 3.64 -16.63
N VAL A 84 10.11 3.54 -15.74
CA VAL A 84 9.92 3.17 -14.32
C VAL A 84 10.46 4.28 -13.43
N GLY A 85 9.57 5.03 -12.79
CA GLY A 85 9.94 6.00 -11.77
C GLY A 85 10.20 5.30 -10.43
N MET A 86 11.10 5.85 -9.62
CA MET A 86 11.35 5.32 -8.27
C MET A 86 11.43 6.43 -7.24
N ILE A 87 10.68 6.25 -6.16
CA ILE A 87 10.68 7.09 -4.97
C ILE A 87 11.34 6.30 -3.85
N PHE A 88 12.31 6.90 -3.17
CA PHE A 88 13.14 6.26 -2.16
C PHE A 88 12.81 6.75 -0.76
N GLN A 89 13.00 5.92 0.23
CA GLN A 89 12.82 6.19 1.65
C GLN A 89 13.60 7.44 2.12
N HIS A 90 14.86 7.57 1.70
CA HIS A 90 15.74 8.69 2.09
C HIS A 90 15.85 9.76 1.01
N PHE A 91 14.79 9.94 0.18
CA PHE A 91 14.69 10.93 -0.89
C PHE A 91 15.75 10.79 -2.00
N ASN A 92 16.97 10.42 -1.69
CA ASN A 92 18.13 10.28 -2.58
C ASN A 92 18.32 11.49 -3.52
N LEU A 93 18.15 12.70 -2.97
CA LEU A 93 18.41 13.95 -3.70
C LEU A 93 19.89 14.25 -3.73
N LEU A 94 20.37 14.77 -4.85
CA LEU A 94 21.74 15.26 -4.99
C LEU A 94 21.87 16.57 -4.20
N ALA A 95 22.63 16.53 -3.09
CA ALA A 95 22.77 17.67 -2.19
C ALA A 95 23.44 18.90 -2.85
N SER A 96 24.31 18.68 -3.84
CA SER A 96 25.03 19.71 -4.59
C SER A 96 24.22 20.29 -5.76
N LYS A 97 22.99 19.83 -5.98
CA LYS A 97 22.11 20.27 -7.06
C LYS A 97 20.88 20.97 -6.50
N THR A 98 20.36 21.95 -7.25
CA THR A 98 19.11 22.62 -6.90
C THR A 98 17.92 21.66 -7.00
N VAL A 99 16.77 22.06 -6.50
CA VAL A 99 15.49 21.36 -6.68
C VAL A 99 15.20 21.14 -8.17
N ALA A 100 15.30 22.19 -8.98
CA ALA A 100 15.10 22.09 -10.43
C ALA A 100 16.08 21.12 -11.09
N ASP A 101 17.36 21.17 -10.72
CA ASP A 101 18.37 20.26 -11.28
C ASP A 101 18.14 18.80 -10.86
N ASN A 102 17.67 18.55 -9.64
CA ASN A 102 17.30 17.20 -9.19
C ASN A 102 16.15 16.63 -10.04
N VAL A 103 15.13 17.43 -10.35
CA VAL A 103 14.00 17.02 -11.19
C VAL A 103 14.42 16.88 -12.66
N ALA A 104 15.32 17.75 -13.15
CA ALA A 104 15.84 17.71 -14.51
C ALA A 104 16.76 16.50 -14.79
N LEU A 105 17.37 15.92 -13.75
CA LEU A 105 18.41 14.91 -13.90
C LEU A 105 18.02 13.72 -14.79
N PRO A 106 16.86 13.04 -14.60
CA PRO A 106 16.47 11.93 -15.45
C PRO A 106 16.33 12.33 -16.92
N LEU A 107 15.80 13.51 -17.20
CA LEU A 107 15.63 14.04 -18.55
C LEU A 107 16.96 14.34 -19.22
N THR A 108 17.89 14.93 -18.46
CA THR A 108 19.25 15.20 -18.92
C THR A 108 20.01 13.91 -19.26
N LEU A 109 19.84 12.85 -18.44
CA LEU A 109 20.47 11.55 -18.66
C LEU A 109 19.84 10.78 -19.83
N ALA A 110 18.55 10.98 -20.10
CA ALA A 110 17.87 10.42 -21.27
C ALA A 110 18.43 11.03 -22.58
N GLY A 111 18.70 12.34 -22.58
CA GLY A 111 19.31 13.03 -23.71
C GLY A 111 18.38 13.25 -24.92
N GLU A 112 17.07 13.10 -24.72
CA GLU A 112 16.05 13.14 -25.79
C GLU A 112 15.44 14.54 -25.99
N LEU A 113 15.53 15.40 -24.96
CA LEU A 113 14.88 16.70 -24.93
C LEU A 113 15.91 17.85 -24.99
N SER A 114 15.53 18.93 -25.65
CA SER A 114 16.26 20.19 -25.61
C SER A 114 16.21 20.82 -24.20
N ARG A 115 17.15 21.72 -23.91
CA ARG A 115 17.18 22.43 -22.63
C ARG A 115 15.86 23.15 -22.33
N LYS A 116 15.27 23.79 -23.34
CA LYS A 116 13.99 24.52 -23.20
C LYS A 116 12.83 23.58 -22.82
N GLU A 117 12.79 22.39 -23.42
CA GLU A 117 11.78 21.38 -23.11
C GLU A 117 11.96 20.82 -21.71
N ILE A 118 13.22 20.57 -21.30
CA ILE A 118 13.54 20.16 -19.94
C ILE A 118 13.07 21.21 -18.92
N ASP A 119 13.42 22.48 -19.13
CA ASP A 119 13.04 23.58 -18.23
C ASP A 119 11.51 23.74 -18.14
N ALA A 120 10.80 23.60 -19.25
CA ALA A 120 9.32 23.62 -19.27
C ALA A 120 8.74 22.43 -18.47
N ARG A 121 9.25 21.22 -18.69
CA ARG A 121 8.80 20.02 -17.98
C ARG A 121 9.08 20.08 -16.48
N VAL A 122 10.25 20.57 -16.09
CA VAL A 122 10.60 20.78 -14.68
C VAL A 122 9.66 21.77 -14.02
N SER A 123 9.34 22.89 -14.69
CA SER A 123 8.41 23.90 -14.17
C SER A 123 7.01 23.32 -13.98
N GLU A 124 6.50 22.55 -14.93
CA GLU A 124 5.23 21.83 -14.85
C GLU A 124 5.19 20.89 -13.62
N LEU A 125 6.24 20.08 -13.45
CA LEU A 125 6.31 19.10 -12.37
C LEU A 125 6.43 19.77 -10.99
N LEU A 126 7.22 20.84 -10.89
CA LEU A 126 7.34 21.59 -9.63
C LEU A 126 6.02 22.29 -9.27
N ALA A 127 5.26 22.79 -10.25
CA ALA A 127 3.93 23.32 -10.01
C ALA A 127 2.97 22.22 -9.51
N ARG A 128 2.99 21.02 -10.14
CA ARG A 128 2.18 19.87 -9.76
C ARG A 128 2.40 19.43 -8.31
N VAL A 129 3.64 19.47 -7.84
CA VAL A 129 3.96 19.08 -6.44
C VAL A 129 3.94 20.28 -5.46
N GLY A 130 3.55 21.49 -5.91
CA GLY A 130 3.44 22.68 -5.08
C GLY A 130 4.79 23.27 -4.65
N LEU A 131 5.83 23.16 -5.49
CA LEU A 131 7.19 23.60 -5.17
C LEU A 131 7.78 24.61 -6.16
N SER A 132 6.96 25.33 -6.93
CA SER A 132 7.41 26.31 -7.94
C SER A 132 8.40 27.34 -7.35
N GLU A 133 8.09 27.90 -6.18
CA GLU A 133 8.91 28.89 -5.47
C GLU A 133 10.23 28.31 -4.92
N HIS A 134 10.38 26.98 -4.93
CA HIS A 134 11.54 26.29 -4.35
C HIS A 134 12.55 25.83 -5.41
N ALA A 135 12.30 26.11 -6.71
CA ALA A 135 13.10 25.61 -7.83
C ALA A 135 14.62 25.82 -7.67
N LYS A 136 15.02 26.98 -7.14
CA LYS A 136 16.43 27.37 -6.96
C LYS A 136 17.03 26.97 -5.61
N LYS A 137 16.23 26.42 -4.68
CA LYS A 137 16.73 25.97 -3.37
C LYS A 137 17.50 24.66 -3.51
N TYR A 138 18.33 24.39 -2.51
CA TYR A 138 19.04 23.12 -2.35
C TYR A 138 18.33 22.19 -1.37
N PRO A 139 18.53 20.87 -1.42
CA PRO A 139 17.89 19.91 -0.54
C PRO A 139 18.03 20.23 0.96
N ALA A 140 19.18 20.79 1.38
CA ALA A 140 19.40 21.19 2.77
C ALA A 140 18.44 22.30 3.28
N GLN A 141 17.82 23.06 2.37
CA GLN A 141 16.90 24.14 2.68
C GLN A 141 15.42 23.71 2.68
N LEU A 142 15.15 22.40 2.57
CA LEU A 142 13.82 21.84 2.44
C LEU A 142 13.45 21.00 3.68
N SER A 143 12.15 21.03 4.04
CA SER A 143 11.57 20.06 4.99
C SER A 143 11.57 18.65 4.40
N GLY A 144 11.36 17.62 5.24
CA GLY A 144 11.23 16.23 4.81
C GLY A 144 10.17 16.03 3.72
N GLY A 145 8.98 16.57 3.95
CA GLY A 145 7.88 16.51 2.99
C GLY A 145 8.17 17.23 1.67
N GLN A 146 8.86 18.38 1.72
CA GLN A 146 9.31 19.07 0.51
C GLN A 146 10.34 18.23 -0.26
N LYS A 147 11.30 17.61 0.43
CA LYS A 147 12.25 16.68 -0.22
C LYS A 147 11.55 15.51 -0.89
N GLN A 148 10.53 14.95 -0.24
CA GLN A 148 9.73 13.86 -0.81
C GLN A 148 8.98 14.30 -2.06
N ARG A 149 8.35 15.47 -2.04
CA ARG A 149 7.70 16.05 -3.22
C ARG A 149 8.67 16.29 -4.38
N VAL A 150 9.91 16.70 -4.11
CA VAL A 150 10.98 16.76 -5.14
C VAL A 150 11.30 15.36 -5.67
N GLY A 151 11.39 14.36 -4.81
CA GLY A 151 11.57 12.95 -5.18
C GLY A 151 10.46 12.44 -6.10
N ILE A 152 9.20 12.79 -5.80
CA ILE A 152 8.04 12.47 -6.64
C ILE A 152 8.15 13.16 -8.01
N ALA A 153 8.40 14.49 -8.04
CA ALA A 153 8.55 15.24 -9.27
C ALA A 153 9.67 14.66 -10.17
N ARG A 154 10.81 14.29 -9.56
CA ARG A 154 11.92 13.62 -10.26
C ARG A 154 11.52 12.28 -10.84
N ALA A 155 10.79 11.45 -10.07
CA ALA A 155 10.33 10.13 -10.51
C ALA A 155 9.34 10.23 -11.69
N LEU A 156 8.58 11.32 -11.78
CA LEU A 156 7.61 11.57 -12.85
C LEU A 156 8.24 12.26 -14.10
N ALA A 157 9.51 12.65 -14.03
CA ALA A 157 10.13 13.47 -15.08
C ALA A 157 10.04 12.83 -16.46
N THR A 158 10.38 11.56 -16.58
CA THR A 158 10.40 10.80 -17.83
C THR A 158 9.02 10.32 -18.31
N LYS A 159 7.92 10.73 -17.66
CA LYS A 159 6.56 10.23 -17.92
C LYS A 159 6.49 8.69 -17.80
N PRO A 160 6.87 8.13 -16.66
CA PRO A 160 6.89 6.68 -16.49
C PRO A 160 5.49 6.08 -16.58
N LYS A 161 5.41 4.79 -16.87
CA LYS A 161 4.18 3.98 -16.76
C LYS A 161 4.03 3.35 -15.38
N ILE A 162 5.16 3.10 -14.71
CA ILE A 162 5.25 2.43 -13.41
C ILE A 162 5.95 3.34 -12.42
N LEU A 163 5.43 3.42 -11.22
CA LEU A 163 6.03 4.14 -10.10
C LEU A 163 6.27 3.17 -8.95
N LEU A 164 7.52 3.01 -8.57
CA LEU A 164 7.94 2.18 -7.45
C LEU A 164 8.21 3.05 -6.23
N CYS A 165 7.59 2.75 -5.09
CA CYS A 165 7.73 3.52 -3.86
C CYS A 165 8.33 2.62 -2.76
N ASP A 166 9.61 2.82 -2.44
CA ASP A 166 10.30 2.09 -1.37
C ASP A 166 10.18 2.91 -0.07
N GLU A 167 9.21 2.58 0.77
CA GLU A 167 8.91 3.24 2.06
C GLU A 167 8.83 4.78 1.96
N ALA A 168 8.08 5.28 0.99
CA ALA A 168 8.06 6.69 0.60
C ALA A 168 7.56 7.66 1.70
N THR A 169 6.99 7.17 2.79
CA THR A 169 6.40 7.98 3.89
C THR A 169 7.04 7.77 5.24
N SER A 170 7.87 6.73 5.42
CA SER A 170 8.40 6.33 6.73
C SER A 170 9.27 7.38 7.45
N ALA A 171 9.79 8.37 6.73
CA ALA A 171 10.60 9.46 7.28
C ALA A 171 9.80 10.77 7.47
N LEU A 172 8.47 10.73 7.38
CA LEU A 172 7.60 11.89 7.42
C LEU A 172 6.70 11.87 8.66
N ASP A 173 6.27 13.05 9.10
CA ASP A 173 5.23 13.18 10.12
C ASP A 173 3.84 12.80 9.53
N PRO A 174 2.85 12.45 10.37
CA PRO A 174 1.54 11.95 9.91
C PRO A 174 0.80 12.92 8.97
N GLN A 175 0.86 14.24 9.23
CA GLN A 175 0.19 15.23 8.38
C GLN A 175 0.84 15.34 7.01
N THR A 176 2.16 15.30 6.96
CA THR A 176 2.93 15.30 5.72
C THR A 176 2.71 14.00 4.95
N THR A 177 2.68 12.85 5.64
CA THR A 177 2.33 11.54 5.06
C THR A 177 0.99 11.60 4.35
N ALA A 178 -0.06 12.07 5.01
CA ALA A 178 -1.39 12.19 4.41
C ALA A 178 -1.38 13.05 3.13
N SER A 179 -0.66 14.17 3.15
CA SER A 179 -0.53 15.07 2.01
C SER A 179 0.23 14.44 0.82
N VAL A 180 1.27 13.65 1.09
CA VAL A 180 2.04 12.92 0.05
C VAL A 180 1.21 11.79 -0.53
N LEU A 181 0.44 11.06 0.29
CA LEU A 181 -0.44 9.99 -0.17
C LEU A 181 -1.57 10.52 -1.05
N GLN A 182 -2.18 11.64 -0.67
CA GLN A 182 -3.18 12.31 -1.49
C GLN A 182 -2.60 12.70 -2.85
N LEU A 183 -1.40 13.28 -2.89
CA LEU A 183 -0.71 13.62 -4.13
C LEU A 183 -0.47 12.38 -5.00
N LEU A 184 -0.04 11.25 -4.43
CA LEU A 184 0.16 9.99 -5.17
C LEU A 184 -1.17 9.44 -5.72
N ALA A 185 -2.26 9.51 -4.96
CA ALA A 185 -3.59 9.10 -5.40
C ALA A 185 -4.10 9.97 -6.56
N GLU A 186 -3.90 11.29 -6.49
CA GLU A 186 -4.24 12.22 -7.57
C GLU A 186 -3.45 11.91 -8.84
N ILE A 187 -2.13 11.71 -8.71
CA ILE A 187 -1.24 11.35 -9.82
C ILE A 187 -1.66 10.02 -10.46
N ASN A 188 -1.95 8.99 -9.65
CA ASN A 188 -2.44 7.70 -10.17
C ASN A 188 -3.73 7.87 -10.96
N ARG A 189 -4.71 8.62 -10.43
CA ARG A 189 -6.01 8.84 -11.06
C ARG A 189 -5.90 9.59 -12.40
N GLU A 190 -5.06 10.64 -12.43
CA GLU A 190 -4.89 11.47 -13.62
C GLU A 190 -4.06 10.79 -14.71
N LEU A 191 -2.96 10.17 -14.33
CA LEU A 191 -1.97 9.61 -15.28
C LEU A 191 -2.16 8.11 -15.52
N LYS A 192 -3.05 7.45 -14.79
CA LYS A 192 -3.27 5.98 -14.85
C LYS A 192 -1.97 5.19 -14.65
N LEU A 193 -1.10 5.68 -13.76
CA LEU A 193 0.17 5.01 -13.44
C LEU A 193 -0.08 3.74 -12.64
N THR A 194 0.63 2.68 -12.95
CA THR A 194 0.74 1.53 -12.05
C THR A 194 1.70 1.89 -10.92
N ILE A 195 1.24 1.81 -9.67
CA ILE A 195 2.06 2.12 -8.50
C ILE A 195 2.26 0.86 -7.68
N VAL A 196 3.53 0.53 -7.39
CA VAL A 196 3.86 -0.52 -6.41
C VAL A 196 4.53 0.16 -5.23
N LEU A 197 3.93 0.07 -4.06
CA LEU A 197 4.45 0.71 -2.86
C LEU A 197 4.74 -0.29 -1.74
N ILE A 198 5.85 -0.08 -1.08
CA ILE A 198 6.22 -0.78 0.16
C ILE A 198 5.94 0.12 1.34
N THR A 199 5.32 -0.42 2.35
CA THR A 199 5.16 0.23 3.66
C THR A 199 5.00 -0.82 4.76
N HIS A 200 5.18 -0.41 6.00
CA HIS A 200 4.76 -1.13 7.19
C HIS A 200 3.57 -0.43 7.88
N GLU A 201 3.11 0.69 7.33
CA GLU A 201 1.98 1.48 7.84
C GLU A 201 0.68 1.02 7.18
N MET A 202 -0.23 0.41 7.95
CA MET A 202 -1.52 -0.10 7.45
C MET A 202 -2.42 1.01 6.93
N ASP A 203 -2.38 2.19 7.56
CA ASP A 203 -3.12 3.37 7.11
C ASP A 203 -2.76 3.80 5.69
N VAL A 204 -1.49 3.68 5.31
CA VAL A 204 -1.03 3.97 3.95
C VAL A 204 -1.73 3.03 2.96
N ILE A 205 -1.76 1.72 3.26
CA ILE A 205 -2.42 0.73 2.40
C ILE A 205 -3.91 1.02 2.27
N ARG A 206 -4.62 1.24 3.40
CA ARG A 206 -6.07 1.53 3.39
C ARG A 206 -6.42 2.77 2.56
N ARG A 207 -5.58 3.81 2.62
CA ARG A 207 -5.85 5.10 1.96
C ARG A 207 -5.64 5.08 0.45
N VAL A 208 -4.67 4.34 -0.07
CA VAL A 208 -4.28 4.49 -1.48
C VAL A 208 -4.25 3.20 -2.29
N CYS A 209 -4.13 2.02 -1.67
CA CYS A 209 -3.99 0.77 -2.42
C CYS A 209 -5.34 0.16 -2.84
N ASP A 210 -5.34 -0.50 -4.00
CA ASP A 210 -6.44 -1.32 -4.50
C ASP A 210 -6.31 -2.77 -4.02
N ARG A 211 -5.09 -3.30 -4.12
CA ARG A 211 -4.73 -4.64 -3.68
C ARG A 211 -3.47 -4.59 -2.83
N VAL A 212 -3.29 -5.63 -2.04
CA VAL A 212 -2.13 -5.77 -1.16
C VAL A 212 -1.64 -7.21 -1.19
N ALA A 213 -0.32 -7.38 -1.08
CA ALA A 213 0.30 -8.65 -0.75
C ALA A 213 1.04 -8.54 0.59
N VAL A 214 0.81 -9.52 1.44
CA VAL A 214 1.48 -9.67 2.74
C VAL A 214 2.66 -10.60 2.56
N MET A 215 3.84 -10.12 2.95
CA MET A 215 5.07 -10.90 2.86
C MET A 215 5.58 -11.31 4.24
N ASP A 216 6.00 -12.55 4.34
CA ASP A 216 6.67 -13.10 5.51
C ASP A 216 7.79 -14.05 5.09
N ALA A 217 8.98 -13.89 5.69
CA ALA A 217 10.16 -14.74 5.44
C ALA A 217 10.41 -15.03 3.95
N GLY A 218 10.33 -14.00 3.09
CA GLY A 218 10.58 -14.11 1.65
C GLY A 218 9.47 -14.77 0.83
N LYS A 219 8.26 -14.90 1.37
CA LYS A 219 7.09 -15.47 0.69
C LYS A 219 5.93 -14.48 0.71
N ILE A 220 5.10 -14.49 -0.31
CA ILE A 220 3.76 -13.91 -0.25
C ILE A 220 2.89 -14.94 0.46
N VAL A 221 2.33 -14.55 1.63
CA VAL A 221 1.51 -15.42 2.46
C VAL A 221 0.02 -15.17 2.31
N GLU A 222 -0.34 -13.96 1.89
CA GLU A 222 -1.71 -13.59 1.56
C GLU A 222 -1.71 -12.46 0.53
N GLU A 223 -2.68 -12.45 -0.39
CA GLU A 223 -2.83 -11.45 -1.42
C GLU A 223 -4.31 -11.28 -1.78
N GLY A 224 -4.74 -10.04 -1.98
CA GLY A 224 -6.11 -9.75 -2.38
C GLY A 224 -6.44 -8.25 -2.45
N PRO A 225 -7.72 -7.91 -2.72
CA PRO A 225 -8.24 -6.58 -2.48
C PRO A 225 -7.97 -6.16 -1.04
N VAL A 226 -7.65 -4.87 -0.82
CA VAL A 226 -7.32 -4.38 0.53
C VAL A 226 -8.43 -4.66 1.53
N ALA A 227 -9.69 -4.48 1.13
CA ALA A 227 -10.83 -4.75 1.99
C ALA A 227 -10.87 -6.21 2.46
N ASP A 228 -10.66 -7.17 1.55
CA ASP A 228 -10.73 -8.59 1.88
C ASP A 228 -9.60 -8.99 2.83
N VAL A 229 -8.36 -8.56 2.53
CA VAL A 229 -7.19 -8.91 3.33
C VAL A 229 -7.23 -8.29 4.73
N PHE A 230 -7.79 -7.06 4.86
CA PHE A 230 -7.81 -6.36 6.16
C PHE A 230 -9.05 -6.64 7.00
N LEU A 231 -10.21 -6.86 6.35
CA LEU A 231 -11.44 -7.13 7.09
C LEU A 231 -11.64 -8.63 7.37
N HIS A 232 -11.02 -9.49 6.55
CA HIS A 232 -11.17 -10.94 6.62
C HIS A 232 -9.82 -11.68 6.48
N PRO A 233 -8.80 -11.31 7.29
CA PRO A 233 -7.47 -11.91 7.18
C PRO A 233 -7.50 -13.41 7.43
N GLN A 234 -6.90 -14.18 6.51
CA GLN A 234 -6.87 -15.64 6.60
C GLN A 234 -5.56 -16.14 7.24
N HIS A 235 -4.42 -15.55 6.80
CA HIS A 235 -3.12 -16.00 7.27
C HIS A 235 -2.79 -15.46 8.68
N PRO A 236 -2.15 -16.25 9.57
CA PRO A 236 -1.80 -15.80 10.92
C PRO A 236 -0.94 -14.52 10.95
N THR A 237 -0.02 -14.38 10.00
CA THR A 237 0.81 -13.16 9.88
C THR A 237 -0.04 -11.94 9.56
N THR A 238 -1.01 -12.05 8.65
CA THR A 238 -1.93 -10.96 8.31
C THR A 238 -2.81 -10.58 9.50
N LYS A 239 -3.37 -11.59 10.21
CA LYS A 239 -4.15 -11.38 11.42
C LYS A 239 -3.36 -10.57 12.44
N ARG A 240 -2.09 -10.95 12.66
CA ARG A 240 -1.20 -10.23 13.59
C ARG A 240 -0.99 -8.78 13.16
N PHE A 241 -0.72 -8.52 11.88
CA PHE A 241 -0.57 -7.16 11.37
C PHE A 241 -1.80 -6.30 11.61
N VAL A 242 -3.00 -6.84 11.34
CA VAL A 242 -4.26 -6.12 11.55
C VAL A 242 -4.47 -5.85 13.04
N GLN A 243 -4.20 -6.82 13.91
CA GLN A 243 -4.33 -6.68 15.37
C GLN A 243 -3.36 -5.62 15.94
N GLU A 244 -2.09 -5.64 15.52
CA GLU A 244 -1.08 -4.66 15.94
C GLU A 244 -1.49 -3.22 15.54
N ASP A 245 -2.00 -3.04 14.33
CA ASP A 245 -2.47 -1.75 13.83
C ASP A 245 -3.72 -1.25 14.57
N GLU A 246 -4.62 -2.16 14.90
CA GLU A 246 -5.84 -1.86 15.64
C GLU A 246 -5.62 -1.70 17.15
N GLN A 247 -4.41 -1.95 17.63
CA GLN A 247 -4.06 -2.02 19.06
C GLN A 247 -4.98 -2.98 19.84
N ILE A 248 -5.41 -4.04 19.16
CA ILE A 248 -6.28 -5.07 19.72
C ILE A 248 -5.39 -6.16 20.31
N ASP A 249 -5.32 -6.27 21.62
CA ASP A 249 -4.90 -7.50 22.28
C ASP A 249 -6.13 -8.42 22.44
N GLU A 250 -6.24 -9.45 21.60
CA GLU A 250 -7.36 -10.38 21.66
C GLU A 250 -7.46 -11.11 23.03
N ASN A 251 -6.35 -11.29 23.72
CA ASN A 251 -6.34 -11.90 25.04
C ASN A 251 -6.88 -10.94 26.08
N GLU A 252 -6.47 -9.67 26.06
CA GLU A 252 -7.04 -8.63 26.91
C GLU A 252 -8.54 -8.45 26.62
N GLN A 253 -8.95 -8.39 25.36
CA GLN A 253 -10.37 -8.28 24.99
C GLN A 253 -11.20 -9.49 25.43
N ARG A 254 -10.66 -10.72 25.33
CA ARG A 254 -11.36 -11.92 25.82
C ARG A 254 -11.53 -11.89 27.33
N ASP A 255 -10.52 -11.45 28.07
CA ASP A 255 -10.56 -11.33 29.51
C ASP A 255 -11.47 -10.17 29.95
N ASP A 256 -11.42 -9.03 29.26
CA ASP A 256 -12.28 -7.87 29.51
C ASP A 256 -13.77 -8.21 29.30
N PHE A 257 -14.11 -9.04 28.33
CA PHE A 257 -15.48 -9.42 28.03
C PHE A 257 -15.93 -10.70 28.74
N ALA A 258 -15.07 -11.37 29.53
CA ALA A 258 -15.39 -12.63 30.19
C ALA A 258 -16.62 -12.55 31.11
N HIS A 259 -16.86 -11.39 31.69
CA HIS A 259 -18.00 -11.13 32.61
C HIS A 259 -19.24 -10.52 31.93
N VAL A 260 -19.17 -10.20 30.63
CA VAL A 260 -20.29 -9.60 29.89
C VAL A 260 -21.31 -10.69 29.53
N PRO A 261 -22.62 -10.55 29.88
CA PRO A 261 -23.64 -11.53 29.54
C PRO A 261 -23.94 -11.53 28.04
N GLY A 262 -24.40 -12.68 27.52
CA GLY A 262 -24.84 -12.82 26.13
C GLY A 262 -23.77 -13.41 25.19
N ARG A 263 -24.13 -13.54 23.92
CA ARG A 263 -23.18 -13.93 22.84
C ARG A 263 -22.40 -12.72 22.38
N ILE A 264 -21.10 -12.85 22.28
CA ILE A 264 -20.23 -11.78 21.79
C ILE A 264 -19.95 -12.03 20.31
N VAL A 265 -20.33 -11.06 19.48
CA VAL A 265 -20.15 -11.12 18.03
C VAL A 265 -19.43 -9.89 17.53
N ARG A 266 -18.59 -10.05 16.51
CA ARG A 266 -18.03 -8.96 15.72
C ARG A 266 -18.79 -8.86 14.40
N LEU A 267 -19.34 -7.69 14.12
CA LEU A 267 -20.00 -7.38 12.86
C LEU A 267 -19.10 -6.47 12.02
N THR A 268 -18.90 -6.84 10.76
CA THR A 268 -18.15 -6.03 9.79
C THR A 268 -19.10 -5.58 8.69
N PHE A 269 -19.27 -4.27 8.56
CA PHE A 269 -20.08 -3.59 7.56
C PHE A 269 -19.18 -3.01 6.48
N GLN A 270 -19.60 -3.03 5.22
CA GLN A 270 -18.82 -2.47 4.12
C GLN A 270 -19.75 -1.70 3.15
N GLY A 271 -19.28 -0.56 2.64
CA GLY A 271 -20.07 0.28 1.74
C GLY A 271 -21.28 0.87 2.41
N ASP A 272 -22.42 0.86 1.70
CA ASP A 272 -23.66 1.50 2.14
C ASP A 272 -24.23 0.89 3.43
N SER A 273 -23.98 -0.38 3.71
CA SER A 273 -24.42 -1.04 4.93
C SER A 273 -23.81 -0.42 6.20
N THR A 274 -22.67 0.26 6.08
CA THR A 274 -21.99 0.94 7.20
C THR A 274 -22.84 2.02 7.85
N TYR A 275 -23.69 2.69 7.08
CA TYR A 275 -24.54 3.78 7.56
C TYR A 275 -26.02 3.38 7.69
N ALA A 276 -26.36 2.16 7.32
CA ALA A 276 -27.73 1.66 7.45
C ALA A 276 -28.12 1.46 8.94
N PRO A 277 -29.37 1.81 9.35
CA PRO A 277 -29.81 1.64 10.74
C PRO A 277 -30.15 0.17 11.06
N LEU A 278 -29.28 -0.75 10.62
CA LEU A 278 -29.53 -2.19 10.64
C LEU A 278 -29.68 -2.73 12.06
N LEU A 279 -28.82 -2.32 12.99
CA LEU A 279 -28.90 -2.75 14.40
C LEU A 279 -30.28 -2.47 15.00
N GLY A 280 -30.77 -1.24 14.83
CA GLY A 280 -32.07 -0.85 15.36
C GLY A 280 -33.24 -1.60 14.69
N THR A 281 -33.11 -1.94 13.40
CA THR A 281 -34.11 -2.71 12.67
C THR A 281 -34.14 -4.15 13.16
N VAL A 282 -32.99 -4.80 13.25
CA VAL A 282 -32.89 -6.20 13.73
C VAL A 282 -33.37 -6.32 15.18
N ALA A 283 -33.01 -5.38 16.07
CA ALA A 283 -33.51 -5.37 17.45
C ALA A 283 -35.03 -5.34 17.50
N ARG A 284 -35.68 -4.47 16.72
CA ARG A 284 -37.18 -4.37 16.69
C ARG A 284 -37.87 -5.61 16.12
N GLU A 285 -37.20 -6.27 15.14
CA GLU A 285 -37.80 -7.44 14.48
C GLU A 285 -37.63 -8.73 15.28
N THR A 286 -36.52 -8.85 16.02
CA THR A 286 -36.14 -10.11 16.69
C THR A 286 -36.21 -10.03 18.22
N GLY A 287 -36.39 -8.83 18.77
CA GLY A 287 -36.46 -8.61 20.21
C GLY A 287 -35.14 -8.76 20.94
N VAL A 288 -34.00 -8.79 20.23
CA VAL A 288 -32.68 -8.84 20.86
C VAL A 288 -32.25 -7.48 21.38
N ASP A 289 -31.46 -7.48 22.43
CA ASP A 289 -30.76 -6.30 22.95
C ASP A 289 -29.29 -6.34 22.61
N TYR A 290 -28.67 -5.17 22.40
CA TYR A 290 -27.24 -5.01 22.11
C TYR A 290 -26.55 -4.16 23.16
N SER A 291 -25.38 -4.62 23.60
CA SER A 291 -24.39 -3.78 24.27
C SER A 291 -23.18 -3.62 23.35
N ILE A 292 -22.84 -2.38 23.00
CA ILE A 292 -21.66 -2.07 22.17
C ILE A 292 -20.44 -2.15 23.09
N LEU A 293 -19.53 -3.09 22.82
CA LEU A 293 -18.31 -3.30 23.57
C LEU A 293 -17.13 -2.56 22.96
N ALA A 294 -17.05 -2.57 21.64
CA ALA A 294 -16.05 -1.83 20.87
C ALA A 294 -16.61 -1.51 19.49
N GLY A 295 -16.03 -0.52 18.81
CA GLY A 295 -16.42 -0.24 17.44
C GLY A 295 -15.68 0.92 16.83
N ARG A 296 -15.60 0.87 15.49
CA ARG A 296 -15.06 1.96 14.68
C ARG A 296 -15.76 2.04 13.34
N ILE A 297 -15.74 3.21 12.75
CA ILE A 297 -16.12 3.46 11.35
C ILE A 297 -14.94 4.17 10.72
N ASP A 298 -14.48 3.64 9.58
CA ASP A 298 -13.33 4.16 8.85
C ASP A 298 -13.52 3.94 7.34
N ARG A 299 -12.49 4.16 6.53
CA ARG A 299 -12.55 4.01 5.07
C ARG A 299 -11.36 3.24 4.52
N ILE A 300 -11.63 2.41 3.53
CA ILE A 300 -10.62 1.84 2.63
C ILE A 300 -10.80 2.57 1.30
N LYS A 301 -9.86 3.47 0.97
CA LYS A 301 -10.01 4.46 -0.12
C LYS A 301 -11.32 5.25 0.05
N ASP A 302 -12.23 5.11 -0.90
CA ASP A 302 -13.53 5.79 -0.91
C ASP A 302 -14.66 4.97 -0.27
N THR A 303 -14.42 3.69 0.03
CA THR A 303 -15.42 2.77 0.58
C THR A 303 -15.43 2.84 2.11
N PRO A 304 -16.53 3.25 2.75
CA PRO A 304 -16.66 3.19 4.19
C PRO A 304 -16.75 1.74 4.66
N TYR A 305 -16.20 1.47 5.84
CA TYR A 305 -16.43 0.23 6.56
C TYR A 305 -16.63 0.51 8.04
N GLY A 306 -17.34 -0.40 8.73
CA GLY A 306 -17.53 -0.35 10.16
C GLY A 306 -17.30 -1.73 10.77
N GLN A 307 -16.67 -1.77 11.91
CA GLN A 307 -16.59 -2.97 12.75
C GLN A 307 -17.15 -2.67 14.13
N LEU A 308 -18.05 -3.52 14.60
CA LEU A 308 -18.67 -3.41 15.92
C LEU A 308 -18.54 -4.75 16.65
N THR A 309 -18.02 -4.73 17.86
CA THR A 309 -18.07 -5.85 18.77
C THR A 309 -19.25 -5.64 19.72
N LEU A 310 -20.21 -6.56 19.68
CA LEU A 310 -21.46 -6.46 20.40
C LEU A 310 -21.65 -7.66 21.33
N ALA A 311 -22.23 -7.43 22.50
CA ALA A 311 -22.87 -8.49 23.28
C ALA A 311 -24.34 -8.50 22.90
N VAL A 312 -24.84 -9.65 22.47
CA VAL A 312 -26.26 -9.87 22.07
C VAL A 312 -26.94 -10.68 23.14
N THR A 313 -28.09 -10.16 23.63
CA THR A 313 -28.89 -10.80 24.68
C THR A 313 -30.37 -10.79 24.34
N GLY A 314 -31.16 -11.63 24.99
CA GLY A 314 -32.61 -11.67 24.80
C GLY A 314 -33.04 -12.11 23.39
N GLY A 315 -34.33 -12.03 23.14
CA GLY A 315 -34.95 -12.21 21.82
C GLY A 315 -34.60 -13.50 21.07
N ASP A 316 -34.81 -13.47 19.76
CA ASP A 316 -34.43 -14.55 18.84
C ASP A 316 -33.07 -14.25 18.20
N MET A 317 -31.98 -14.73 18.82
CA MET A 317 -30.62 -14.49 18.36
C MET A 317 -30.34 -15.12 16.99
N GLU A 318 -30.92 -16.28 16.69
CA GLU A 318 -30.68 -16.96 15.42
C GLU A 318 -31.36 -16.18 14.27
N ALA A 319 -32.56 -15.68 14.50
CA ALA A 319 -33.20 -14.77 13.54
C ALA A 319 -32.41 -13.46 13.37
N ALA A 320 -31.84 -12.90 14.45
CA ALA A 320 -31.01 -11.71 14.37
C ALA A 320 -29.76 -11.96 13.52
N PHE A 321 -29.07 -13.09 13.74
CA PHE A 321 -27.88 -13.47 12.98
C PHE A 321 -28.19 -13.71 11.50
N ALA A 322 -29.29 -14.38 11.21
CA ALA A 322 -29.76 -14.56 9.83
C ALA A 322 -30.05 -13.23 9.13
N ARG A 323 -30.59 -12.21 9.84
CA ARG A 323 -30.83 -10.88 9.30
C ARG A 323 -29.55 -10.11 9.00
N PHE A 324 -28.52 -10.22 9.83
CA PHE A 324 -27.21 -9.63 9.52
C PHE A 324 -26.59 -10.25 8.27
N THR A 325 -26.61 -11.58 8.19
CA THR A 325 -26.10 -12.29 7.00
C THR A 325 -26.88 -11.92 5.73
N ALA A 326 -28.23 -11.82 5.81
CA ALA A 326 -29.06 -11.41 4.69
C ALA A 326 -28.84 -9.96 4.25
N ALA A 327 -28.29 -9.11 5.11
CA ALA A 327 -27.91 -7.73 4.83
C ALA A 327 -26.44 -7.59 4.39
N ASP A 328 -25.77 -8.69 4.03
CA ASP A 328 -24.37 -8.73 3.61
C ASP A 328 -23.39 -8.18 4.68
N VAL A 329 -23.75 -8.37 5.95
CA VAL A 329 -22.88 -8.04 7.09
C VAL A 329 -22.12 -9.29 7.50
N HIS A 330 -20.81 -9.24 7.44
CA HIS A 330 -19.98 -10.34 7.92
C HIS A 330 -20.04 -10.42 9.44
N MET A 331 -20.28 -11.62 9.96
CA MET A 331 -20.39 -11.86 11.39
C MET A 331 -19.44 -12.95 11.84
N GLU A 332 -18.64 -12.63 12.85
CA GLU A 332 -17.76 -13.55 13.56
C GLU A 332 -18.26 -13.72 14.99
N VAL A 333 -18.50 -14.95 15.43
CA VAL A 333 -18.86 -15.24 16.82
C VAL A 333 -17.57 -15.39 17.61
N LEU A 334 -17.35 -14.50 18.57
CA LEU A 334 -16.15 -14.49 19.42
C LEU A 334 -16.34 -15.35 20.66
N ARG A 335 -17.57 -15.39 21.21
CA ARG A 335 -17.95 -16.21 22.39
C ARG A 335 -19.44 -16.52 22.37
#